data_0fc3644cbe59b0f155a0f538a4704050
#
_entry.id   0fc3644cbe59b0f155a0f538a4704050
#
_cell.length_a   1.000
_cell.length_b   1.000
_cell.length_c   1.000
_cell.angle_alpha   90.00
_cell.angle_beta   90.00
_cell.angle_gamma   90.00
#
_symmetry.space_group_name_H-M   'P 1'
#
loop_
_entity.id
_entity.type
_entity.pdbx_description
1 polymer ?
#
loop_
_entity_poly.entity_id
_entity_poly.type
_entity_poly.pdbx_seq_one_letter_code
_entity_poly.pdbx_strand_id
1 'polypeptide(L)'
;MVLADDFLTENYLSTERRIPVTLLQTNACSPLATNALAGNIWDNFSSQTYQTLPSVGKMTLHNPIDGTPFEYELPGGGRGFTRPPSLISLWATAPFLLNNSVGKFNPEPSVEARMASFNDGIEKMLWPEKREKDSILGDKVPGFVYRTTTTSYIKVAPGFLPAGLEKLLSWGDWFHQFFPWLFSEGIVRIGPIPKGTPVNLLTNIDLESNKLDLIRLLLKMKEDLKQVEGASDEEAAKVFKNLVPDLLKVSKCPDFVVNKGHYFGTSFFKDEPPLGDDDKWALIEYLKTF
;
A
#
# COMPACT_ATOMS: atom_id res chain seq x y z
N MET A 1 -21.85 -28.92 9.18
CA MET A 1 -20.92 -28.46 8.13
C MET A 1 -20.12 -27.23 8.62
N VAL A 2 -20.73 -26.08 8.86
CA VAL A 2 -19.99 -24.85 9.29
C VAL A 2 -19.30 -25.00 10.66
N LEU A 3 -19.77 -25.88 11.53
CA LEU A 3 -19.19 -26.16 12.83
C LEU A 3 -18.17 -27.32 12.82
N ALA A 4 -17.85 -27.87 11.67
CA ALA A 4 -16.81 -28.88 11.56
C ALA A 4 -15.41 -28.25 11.73
N ASP A 5 -14.51 -28.92 12.46
CA ASP A 5 -13.17 -28.41 12.76
C ASP A 5 -12.32 -28.19 11.48
N ASP A 6 -12.65 -28.89 10.40
CA ASP A 6 -11.99 -28.83 9.11
C ASP A 6 -12.69 -27.92 8.09
N PHE A 7 -13.73 -27.16 8.50
CA PHE A 7 -14.51 -26.32 7.59
C PHE A 7 -13.66 -25.35 6.75
N LEU A 8 -12.61 -24.81 7.35
CA LEU A 8 -11.69 -23.88 6.66
C LEU A 8 -10.56 -24.58 5.90
N THR A 9 -10.47 -25.92 6.02
CA THR A 9 -9.42 -26.70 5.36
C THR A 9 -9.86 -27.04 3.95
N GLU A 10 -9.12 -26.54 2.94
CA GLU A 10 -9.38 -26.79 1.52
C GLU A 10 -10.80 -26.41 1.04
N ASN A 11 -11.45 -25.52 1.76
CA ASN A 11 -12.77 -25.03 1.40
C ASN A 11 -12.65 -23.92 0.34
N TYR A 12 -13.34 -24.07 -0.79
CA TYR A 12 -13.30 -23.07 -1.87
C TYR A 12 -14.00 -21.75 -1.51
N LEU A 13 -14.88 -21.72 -0.51
CA LEU A 13 -15.53 -20.49 -0.02
C LEU A 13 -14.69 -19.74 0.99
N SER A 14 -13.85 -20.46 1.76
CA SER A 14 -12.98 -19.86 2.77
C SER A 14 -11.81 -20.80 3.08
N THR A 15 -10.63 -20.26 3.24
CA THR A 15 -9.42 -21.04 3.52
C THR A 15 -8.48 -20.30 4.45
N GLU A 16 -7.74 -21.04 5.28
CA GLU A 16 -6.65 -20.52 6.11
C GLU A 16 -5.27 -20.59 5.42
N ARG A 17 -5.21 -21.02 4.18
CA ARG A 17 -3.95 -21.07 3.42
C ARG A 17 -3.34 -19.67 3.30
N ARG A 18 -2.02 -19.61 3.39
CA ARG A 18 -1.26 -18.38 3.20
C ARG A 18 -0.63 -18.41 1.81
N ILE A 19 -0.99 -17.43 1.00
CA ILE A 19 -0.52 -17.29 -0.38
C ILE A 19 0.56 -16.22 -0.42
N PRO A 20 1.73 -16.49 -0.99
CA PRO A 20 2.78 -15.49 -1.16
C PRO A 20 2.36 -14.43 -2.17
N VAL A 21 2.62 -13.17 -1.86
CA VAL A 21 2.28 -12.04 -2.74
C VAL A 21 3.07 -12.06 -4.05
N THR A 22 4.23 -12.70 -4.06
CA THR A 22 5.03 -12.93 -5.27
C THR A 22 4.32 -13.82 -6.28
N LEU A 23 3.48 -14.74 -5.82
CA LEU A 23 2.63 -15.55 -6.70
C LEU A 23 1.43 -14.72 -7.21
N LEU A 24 0.82 -13.91 -6.36
CA LEU A 24 -0.34 -13.11 -6.74
C LEU A 24 0.01 -11.91 -7.64
N GLN A 25 1.25 -11.43 -7.55
CA GLN A 25 1.73 -10.21 -8.23
C GLN A 25 0.87 -8.97 -7.93
N THR A 26 0.22 -8.95 -6.77
CA THR A 26 -0.62 -7.85 -6.30
C THR A 26 0.20 -6.82 -5.51
N ASN A 27 -0.47 -5.78 -5.01
CA ASN A 27 0.13 -4.79 -4.13
C ASN A 27 0.74 -5.44 -2.89
N ALA A 28 2.02 -5.18 -2.64
CA ALA A 28 2.79 -5.76 -1.55
C ALA A 28 2.65 -5.00 -0.21
N CYS A 29 2.08 -3.80 -0.21
CA CYS A 29 2.07 -2.94 0.97
C CYS A 29 1.36 -3.57 2.16
N SER A 30 0.17 -4.13 1.97
CA SER A 30 -0.58 -4.69 3.09
C SER A 30 0.09 -5.94 3.68
N PRO A 31 0.51 -6.94 2.89
CA PRO A 31 1.26 -8.08 3.41
C PRO A 31 2.58 -7.72 4.09
N LEU A 32 3.26 -6.65 3.65
CA LEU A 32 4.47 -6.13 4.30
C LEU A 32 4.15 -5.40 5.60
N ALA A 33 3.13 -4.55 5.59
CA ALA A 33 2.77 -3.70 6.72
C ALA A 33 2.25 -4.50 7.93
N THR A 34 1.77 -5.72 7.73
CA THR A 34 1.31 -6.58 8.83
C THR A 34 2.37 -6.72 9.92
N ASN A 35 3.65 -6.81 9.55
CA ASN A 35 4.76 -6.88 10.50
C ASN A 35 5.41 -5.52 10.80
N ALA A 36 4.92 -4.43 10.24
CA ALA A 36 5.41 -3.10 10.58
C ALA A 36 5.02 -2.68 12.00
N LEU A 37 4.15 -3.45 12.65
CA LEU A 37 3.73 -3.32 14.03
C LEU A 37 4.46 -4.30 14.95
N ALA A 38 5.72 -4.64 14.63
CA ALA A 38 6.55 -5.50 15.47
C ALA A 38 6.53 -5.00 16.93
N GLY A 39 6.40 -5.94 17.88
CA GLY A 39 6.19 -5.63 19.29
C GLY A 39 4.77 -5.24 19.67
N ASN A 40 3.85 -5.17 18.70
CA ASN A 40 2.45 -4.82 18.90
C ASN A 40 1.51 -6.01 18.61
N ILE A 41 0.40 -5.73 17.87
CA ILE A 41 -0.67 -6.72 17.65
C ILE A 41 -0.15 -7.96 16.93
N TRP A 42 0.73 -7.81 15.93
CA TRP A 42 1.22 -8.93 15.14
C TRP A 42 1.97 -9.97 15.98
N ASP A 43 2.93 -9.53 16.79
CA ASP A 43 3.76 -10.43 17.60
C ASP A 43 2.93 -11.15 18.66
N ASN A 44 1.85 -10.52 19.12
CA ASN A 44 0.97 -11.10 20.13
C ASN A 44 -0.02 -12.14 19.55
N PHE A 45 -0.39 -12.05 18.29
CA PHE A 45 -1.45 -12.86 17.70
C PHE A 45 -1.00 -13.80 16.59
N SER A 46 0.23 -13.68 16.11
CA SER A 46 0.77 -14.61 15.11
C SER A 46 1.35 -15.85 15.76
N SER A 47 1.10 -17.01 15.17
CA SER A 47 1.77 -18.24 15.59
C SER A 47 3.28 -18.13 15.36
N GLN A 48 4.06 -18.80 16.21
CA GLN A 48 5.52 -18.87 16.04
C GLN A 48 5.90 -19.44 14.67
N THR A 49 5.17 -20.45 14.19
CA THR A 49 5.39 -21.03 12.85
C THR A 49 5.27 -19.98 11.76
N TYR A 50 4.26 -19.09 11.85
CA TYR A 50 4.07 -18.05 10.87
C TYR A 50 5.17 -16.98 10.93
N GLN A 51 5.58 -16.60 12.13
CA GLN A 51 6.67 -15.63 12.34
C GLN A 51 8.03 -16.13 11.84
N THR A 52 8.21 -17.45 11.71
CA THR A 52 9.44 -18.07 11.21
C THR A 52 9.41 -18.44 9.73
N LEU A 53 8.33 -18.11 8.99
CA LEU A 53 8.27 -18.36 7.56
C LEU A 53 9.40 -17.63 6.82
N PRO A 54 9.98 -18.27 5.79
CA PRO A 54 11.04 -17.66 4.99
C PRO A 54 10.52 -16.47 4.19
N SER A 55 11.44 -15.72 3.58
CA SER A 55 11.08 -14.74 2.55
C SER A 55 10.28 -15.40 1.43
N VAL A 56 9.27 -14.72 0.92
CA VAL A 56 8.50 -15.14 -0.26
C VAL A 56 9.21 -14.82 -1.58
N GLY A 57 10.44 -14.31 -1.51
CA GLY A 57 11.25 -14.01 -2.68
C GLY A 57 11.17 -12.55 -3.13
N LYS A 58 11.43 -12.34 -4.41
CA LYS A 58 11.54 -11.01 -5.02
C LYS A 58 10.29 -10.62 -5.78
N MET A 59 10.00 -9.33 -5.77
CA MET A 59 8.98 -8.70 -6.61
C MET A 59 9.58 -7.54 -7.39
N THR A 60 9.10 -7.32 -8.60
CA THR A 60 9.35 -6.07 -9.33
C THR A 60 8.42 -4.99 -8.82
N LEU A 61 9.00 -3.94 -8.26
CA LEU A 61 8.32 -2.72 -7.86
C LEU A 61 8.68 -1.59 -8.83
N HIS A 62 7.95 -0.48 -8.75
CA HIS A 62 8.14 0.63 -9.68
C HIS A 62 8.34 1.94 -8.91
N ASN A 63 9.29 2.73 -9.37
CA ASN A 63 9.48 4.08 -8.87
C ASN A 63 8.22 4.92 -9.19
N PRO A 64 7.58 5.53 -8.18
CA PRO A 64 6.33 6.26 -8.39
C PRO A 64 6.50 7.60 -9.13
N ILE A 65 7.73 8.04 -9.36
CA ILE A 65 8.03 9.31 -10.03
C ILE A 65 8.24 9.12 -11.53
N ASP A 66 8.98 8.09 -11.94
CA ASP A 66 9.37 7.87 -13.34
C ASP A 66 8.97 6.50 -13.89
N GLY A 67 8.46 5.61 -13.03
CA GLY A 67 8.03 4.27 -13.41
C GLY A 67 9.17 3.27 -13.56
N THR A 68 10.42 3.63 -13.24
CA THR A 68 11.57 2.73 -13.36
C THR A 68 11.36 1.49 -12.50
N PRO A 69 11.42 0.27 -13.07
CA PRO A 69 11.29 -0.96 -12.31
C PRO A 69 12.55 -1.23 -11.48
N PHE A 70 12.39 -1.80 -10.30
CA PHE A 70 13.46 -2.31 -9.47
C PHE A 70 13.05 -3.57 -8.73
N GLU A 71 14.02 -4.45 -8.48
CA GLU A 71 13.80 -5.67 -7.71
C GLU A 71 13.84 -5.37 -6.22
N TYR A 72 12.84 -5.89 -5.51
CA TYR A 72 12.77 -5.80 -4.06
C TYR A 72 12.57 -7.19 -3.46
N GLU A 73 13.46 -7.59 -2.56
CA GLU A 73 13.34 -8.84 -1.83
C GLU A 73 12.51 -8.64 -0.57
N LEU A 74 11.42 -9.40 -0.45
CA LEU A 74 10.56 -9.32 0.72
C LEU A 74 11.27 -9.93 1.94
N PRO A 75 11.16 -9.31 3.11
CA PRO A 75 11.76 -9.86 4.33
C PRO A 75 11.05 -11.15 4.76
N GLY A 76 11.77 -12.03 5.46
CA GLY A 76 11.18 -13.20 6.11
C GLY A 76 10.30 -12.84 7.31
N GLY A 77 9.89 -13.85 8.06
CA GLY A 77 9.09 -13.68 9.28
C GLY A 77 7.59 -13.52 9.01
N GLY A 78 7.06 -14.17 7.99
CA GLY A 78 5.65 -14.13 7.62
C GLY A 78 5.24 -12.91 6.82
N ARG A 79 6.15 -11.99 6.54
CA ARG A 79 5.90 -10.84 5.66
C ARG A 79 5.74 -11.29 4.22
N GLY A 80 4.84 -10.62 3.48
CA GLY A 80 4.58 -10.96 2.09
C GLY A 80 3.62 -12.13 1.88
N PHE A 81 3.03 -12.67 2.93
CA PHE A 81 1.94 -13.63 2.84
C PHE A 81 0.59 -12.96 3.05
N THR A 82 -0.41 -13.40 2.34
CA THR A 82 -1.80 -12.97 2.51
C THR A 82 -2.73 -14.18 2.52
N ARG A 83 -3.84 -14.06 3.21
CA ARG A 83 -4.91 -15.07 3.18
C ARG A 83 -5.92 -14.67 2.11
N PRO A 84 -6.36 -15.60 1.24
CA PRO A 84 -7.50 -15.35 0.37
C PRO A 84 -8.72 -14.94 1.21
N PRO A 85 -9.46 -13.90 0.83
CA PRO A 85 -10.69 -13.54 1.51
C PRO A 85 -11.75 -14.62 1.31
N SER A 86 -12.69 -14.70 2.23
CA SER A 86 -13.89 -15.52 2.03
C SER A 86 -14.67 -15.03 0.82
N LEU A 87 -15.25 -15.94 0.05
CA LEU A 87 -16.16 -15.62 -1.04
C LEU A 87 -17.59 -15.36 -0.55
N ILE A 88 -17.89 -15.72 0.70
CA ILE A 88 -19.23 -15.51 1.29
C ILE A 88 -19.52 -14.02 1.36
N SER A 89 -20.62 -13.61 0.76
CA SER A 89 -21.07 -12.22 0.65
C SER A 89 -20.05 -11.30 -0.06
N LEU A 90 -19.23 -11.85 -0.97
CA LEU A 90 -18.22 -11.07 -1.70
C LEU A 90 -18.84 -9.87 -2.42
N TRP A 91 -20.06 -10.05 -2.97
CA TRP A 91 -20.79 -8.98 -3.65
C TRP A 91 -21.06 -7.75 -2.78
N ALA A 92 -21.10 -7.91 -1.46
CA ALA A 92 -21.34 -6.82 -0.52
C ALA A 92 -20.06 -6.08 -0.09
N THR A 93 -18.88 -6.61 -0.43
CA THR A 93 -17.59 -6.14 0.11
C THR A 93 -16.78 -5.24 -0.84
N ALA A 94 -17.28 -5.02 -2.06
CA ALA A 94 -16.63 -4.08 -2.99
C ALA A 94 -16.64 -2.62 -2.45
N PRO A 95 -15.63 -1.80 -2.76
CA PRO A 95 -14.47 -2.04 -3.63
C PRO A 95 -13.48 -3.05 -3.08
N PHE A 96 -12.70 -3.69 -3.95
CA PHE A 96 -11.82 -4.78 -3.61
C PHE A 96 -10.39 -4.35 -3.27
N LEU A 97 -9.59 -5.31 -2.84
CA LEU A 97 -8.29 -5.21 -2.21
C LEU A 97 -8.35 -4.61 -0.80
N LEU A 98 -7.30 -4.83 -0.02
CA LEU A 98 -7.22 -4.34 1.37
C LEU A 98 -7.25 -2.81 1.49
N ASN A 99 -6.93 -2.10 0.42
CA ASN A 99 -6.98 -0.65 0.33
C ASN A 99 -8.21 -0.11 -0.42
N ASN A 100 -9.17 -0.97 -0.76
CA ASN A 100 -10.38 -0.63 -1.52
C ASN A 100 -10.10 0.08 -2.86
N SER A 101 -9.00 -0.26 -3.52
CA SER A 101 -8.53 0.46 -4.71
C SER A 101 -9.06 -0.05 -6.04
N VAL A 102 -9.76 -1.19 -6.05
CA VAL A 102 -10.33 -1.77 -7.28
C VAL A 102 -11.85 -1.76 -7.21
N GLY A 103 -12.44 -0.88 -7.95
CA GLY A 103 -13.88 -0.66 -8.04
C GLY A 103 -14.30 0.74 -7.57
N LYS A 104 -15.52 1.12 -7.89
CA LYS A 104 -16.11 2.38 -7.45
C LYS A 104 -16.70 2.24 -6.06
N PHE A 105 -16.36 3.15 -5.18
CA PHE A 105 -17.02 3.27 -3.89
C PHE A 105 -18.40 3.92 -4.06
N ASN A 106 -19.41 3.31 -3.43
CA ASN A 106 -20.73 3.88 -3.29
C ASN A 106 -21.09 3.93 -1.78
N PRO A 107 -21.35 5.09 -1.19
CA PRO A 107 -21.67 5.22 0.24
C PRO A 107 -23.05 4.69 0.60
N GLU A 108 -23.92 4.48 -0.36
CA GLU A 108 -25.27 4.00 -0.11
C GLU A 108 -25.27 2.51 0.27
N PRO A 109 -25.94 2.12 1.36
CA PRO A 109 -25.91 0.72 1.86
C PRO A 109 -26.95 -0.20 1.19
N SER A 110 -27.67 0.28 0.18
CA SER A 110 -28.66 -0.54 -0.52
C SER A 110 -28.03 -1.72 -1.28
N VAL A 111 -28.78 -2.76 -1.52
CA VAL A 111 -28.33 -3.92 -2.30
C VAL A 111 -27.94 -3.50 -3.71
N GLU A 112 -28.71 -2.62 -4.32
CA GLU A 112 -28.45 -2.07 -5.65
C GLU A 112 -27.09 -1.35 -5.71
N ALA A 113 -26.80 -0.53 -4.70
CA ALA A 113 -25.52 0.19 -4.63
C ALA A 113 -24.32 -0.76 -4.41
N ARG A 114 -24.49 -1.79 -3.56
CA ARG A 114 -23.46 -2.82 -3.35
C ARG A 114 -23.23 -3.63 -4.62
N MET A 115 -24.29 -4.02 -5.32
CA MET A 115 -24.20 -4.75 -6.59
C MET A 115 -23.56 -3.90 -7.69
N ALA A 116 -23.84 -2.61 -7.76
CA ALA A 116 -23.18 -1.70 -8.70
C ALA A 116 -21.67 -1.62 -8.43
N SER A 117 -21.27 -1.48 -7.17
CA SER A 117 -19.86 -1.50 -6.75
C SER A 117 -19.20 -2.84 -7.05
N PHE A 118 -19.90 -3.95 -6.78
CA PHE A 118 -19.42 -5.30 -7.08
C PHE A 118 -19.15 -5.48 -8.57
N ASN A 119 -20.12 -5.16 -9.43
CA ASN A 119 -20.00 -5.34 -10.88
C ASN A 119 -18.80 -4.54 -11.43
N ASP A 120 -18.64 -3.27 -11.02
CA ASP A 120 -17.49 -2.46 -11.44
C ASP A 120 -16.17 -3.03 -10.93
N GLY A 121 -16.12 -3.47 -9.68
CA GLY A 121 -14.89 -4.00 -9.07
C GLY A 121 -14.50 -5.35 -9.63
N ILE A 122 -15.44 -6.28 -9.79
CA ILE A 122 -15.13 -7.64 -10.26
C ILE A 122 -14.72 -7.65 -11.74
N GLU A 123 -15.31 -6.79 -12.57
CA GLU A 123 -14.84 -6.62 -13.93
C GLU A 123 -13.38 -6.16 -13.96
N LYS A 124 -13.00 -5.16 -13.17
CA LYS A 124 -11.62 -4.69 -13.07
C LYS A 124 -10.65 -5.72 -12.50
N MET A 125 -11.15 -6.68 -11.72
CA MET A 125 -10.35 -7.80 -11.25
C MET A 125 -10.06 -8.81 -12.36
N LEU A 126 -11.04 -9.13 -13.21
CA LEU A 126 -10.95 -10.17 -14.24
C LEU A 126 -10.46 -9.65 -15.61
N TRP A 127 -10.61 -8.36 -15.87
CA TRP A 127 -10.11 -7.68 -17.06
C TRP A 127 -9.14 -6.56 -16.66
N PRO A 128 -7.83 -6.83 -16.55
CA PRO A 128 -6.83 -5.85 -16.12
C PRO A 128 -6.80 -4.58 -16.97
N GLU A 129 -7.14 -4.68 -18.24
CA GLU A 129 -7.23 -3.55 -19.18
C GLU A 129 -8.34 -2.54 -18.84
N LYS A 130 -9.32 -2.93 -18.02
CA LYS A 130 -10.38 -2.04 -17.51
C LYS A 130 -9.96 -1.27 -16.26
N ARG A 131 -8.78 -1.59 -15.68
CA ARG A 131 -8.25 -0.89 -14.50
C ARG A 131 -7.79 0.51 -14.88
N GLU A 132 -7.86 1.38 -13.89
CA GLU A 132 -7.33 2.74 -14.05
C GLU A 132 -5.81 2.71 -14.23
N LYS A 133 -5.32 3.56 -15.12
CA LYS A 133 -3.88 3.77 -15.35
C LYS A 133 -3.44 5.06 -14.68
N ASP A 134 -2.19 5.11 -14.24
CA ASP A 134 -1.63 6.35 -13.70
C ASP A 134 -1.60 7.44 -14.78
N SER A 135 -2.11 8.63 -14.46
CA SER A 135 -2.23 9.74 -15.40
C SER A 135 -0.89 10.31 -15.87
N ILE A 136 0.19 10.06 -15.11
CA ILE A 136 1.54 10.55 -15.41
C ILE A 136 2.39 9.44 -16.03
N LEU A 137 2.31 8.23 -15.49
CA LEU A 137 3.18 7.11 -15.87
C LEU A 137 2.57 6.21 -16.93
N GLY A 138 1.24 6.24 -17.09
CA GLY A 138 0.53 5.44 -18.10
C GLY A 138 0.86 3.94 -17.99
N ASP A 139 1.35 3.35 -19.08
CA ASP A 139 1.69 1.93 -19.14
C ASP A 139 3.07 1.57 -18.54
N LYS A 140 3.81 2.54 -18.01
CA LYS A 140 5.10 2.27 -17.34
C LYS A 140 4.94 1.54 -16.02
N VAL A 141 3.75 1.58 -15.42
CA VAL A 141 3.42 0.87 -14.19
C VAL A 141 2.13 0.08 -14.37
N PRO A 142 1.99 -1.09 -13.72
CA PRO A 142 0.81 -1.95 -13.86
C PRO A 142 -0.40 -1.50 -13.04
N GLY A 143 -0.58 -0.22 -12.82
CA GLY A 143 -1.64 0.35 -12.01
C GLY A 143 -1.53 1.86 -11.96
N PHE A 144 -1.98 2.48 -10.88
CA PHE A 144 -1.84 3.91 -10.69
C PHE A 144 -1.29 4.27 -9.30
N VAL A 145 -0.76 5.48 -9.17
CA VAL A 145 -0.20 6.02 -7.94
C VAL A 145 -1.11 7.13 -7.42
N TYR A 146 -1.55 7.04 -6.17
CA TYR A 146 -2.25 8.15 -5.53
C TYR A 146 -1.31 9.32 -5.31
N ARG A 147 -1.72 10.51 -5.76
CA ARG A 147 -0.93 11.74 -5.72
C ARG A 147 -1.68 12.87 -5.06
N THR A 148 -0.96 13.78 -4.47
CA THR A 148 -1.53 15.04 -3.96
C THR A 148 -2.11 15.85 -5.12
N THR A 149 -3.30 16.42 -4.93
CA THR A 149 -4.00 17.24 -5.94
C THR A 149 -3.69 18.73 -5.80
N THR A 150 -3.16 19.12 -4.64
CA THR A 150 -2.76 20.50 -4.30
C THR A 150 -1.49 20.45 -3.45
N THR A 151 -0.84 21.59 -3.24
CA THR A 151 0.19 21.74 -2.21
C THR A 151 -0.38 21.34 -0.86
N SER A 152 0.28 20.41 -0.22
CA SER A 152 -0.26 19.68 0.94
C SER A 152 0.72 19.71 2.13
N TYR A 153 0.21 19.36 3.31
CA TYR A 153 1.02 19.25 4.52
C TYR A 153 0.59 18.02 5.31
N ILE A 154 1.55 17.29 5.86
CA ILE A 154 1.27 16.27 6.87
C ILE A 154 1.35 16.97 8.24
N LYS A 155 0.29 16.85 9.04
CA LYS A 155 0.23 17.33 10.41
C LYS A 155 -0.01 16.16 11.35
N VAL A 156 0.86 15.98 12.32
CA VAL A 156 0.73 14.94 13.34
C VAL A 156 0.56 15.62 14.69
N ALA A 157 -0.63 15.45 15.27
CA ALA A 157 -0.95 16.02 16.58
C ALA A 157 -0.17 15.30 17.71
N PRO A 158 0.08 15.98 18.84
CA PRO A 158 0.63 15.35 20.04
C PRO A 158 -0.21 14.13 20.45
N GLY A 159 0.42 13.06 20.89
CA GLY A 159 -0.23 11.80 21.27
C GLY A 159 -0.53 10.84 20.09
N PHE A 160 -0.34 11.27 18.84
CA PHE A 160 -0.40 10.40 17.65
C PHE A 160 0.98 10.16 17.03
N LEU A 161 2.01 10.65 17.68
CA LEU A 161 3.38 10.42 17.26
C LEU A 161 3.76 8.98 17.65
N PRO A 162 4.34 8.21 16.71
CA PRO A 162 4.92 6.90 17.07
C PRO A 162 5.96 7.06 18.20
N ALA A 163 6.02 6.08 19.10
CA ALA A 163 6.90 6.10 20.27
C ALA A 163 8.38 6.38 19.92
N GLY A 164 8.82 5.94 18.74
CA GLY A 164 10.15 6.25 18.21
C GLY A 164 10.36 7.74 17.93
N LEU A 165 9.35 8.40 17.39
CA LEU A 165 9.37 9.84 17.12
C LEU A 165 9.18 10.66 18.41
N GLU A 166 8.34 10.21 19.33
CA GLU A 166 8.22 10.82 20.66
C GLU A 166 9.55 10.81 21.43
N LYS A 167 10.29 9.69 21.35
CA LYS A 167 11.64 9.62 21.91
C LYS A 167 12.62 10.58 21.21
N LEU A 168 12.52 10.71 19.89
CA LEU A 168 13.36 11.66 19.13
C LEU A 168 13.02 13.11 19.52
N LEU A 169 11.76 13.40 19.75
CA LEU A 169 11.27 14.72 20.19
C LEU A 169 11.58 15.00 21.65
N SER A 170 11.65 13.97 22.50
CA SER A 170 12.05 14.08 23.91
C SER A 170 13.54 14.31 24.12
N TRP A 171 14.35 14.32 23.05
CA TRP A 171 15.78 14.68 23.11
C TRP A 171 16.01 16.19 23.38
N GLY A 172 14.94 16.90 23.76
CA GLY A 172 14.97 18.21 24.36
C GLY A 172 15.11 19.37 23.36
N ASP A 173 15.40 20.55 23.90
CA ASP A 173 15.49 21.83 23.18
C ASP A 173 16.40 21.78 21.97
N TRP A 174 17.41 20.90 21.96
CA TRP A 174 18.32 20.70 20.85
C TRP A 174 17.62 20.29 19.55
N PHE A 175 16.68 19.33 19.60
CA PHE A 175 15.98 18.88 18.40
C PHE A 175 15.03 19.97 17.87
N HIS A 176 14.34 20.69 18.76
CA HIS A 176 13.51 21.84 18.41
C HIS A 176 14.35 22.97 17.80
N GLN A 177 15.56 23.17 18.29
CA GLN A 177 16.48 24.21 17.80
C GLN A 177 17.01 23.89 16.39
N PHE A 178 17.25 22.61 16.07
CA PHE A 178 17.72 22.18 14.75
C PHE A 178 16.61 22.03 13.71
N PHE A 179 15.38 21.72 14.14
CA PHE A 179 14.24 21.46 13.24
C PHE A 179 13.00 22.31 13.58
N PRO A 180 13.15 23.65 13.75
CA PRO A 180 12.02 24.50 14.14
C PRO A 180 10.87 24.48 13.11
N TRP A 181 11.18 24.18 11.85
CA TRP A 181 10.22 24.09 10.74
C TRP A 181 9.31 22.85 10.84
N LEU A 182 9.71 21.81 11.61
CA LEU A 182 8.88 20.64 11.88
C LEU A 182 7.81 20.91 12.94
N PHE A 183 7.95 21.98 13.71
CA PHE A 183 7.07 22.24 14.86
C PHE A 183 6.35 23.57 14.68
N SER A 184 5.03 23.50 14.64
CA SER A 184 4.15 24.65 14.68
C SER A 184 3.10 24.37 15.72
N GLU A 185 3.03 25.21 16.76
CA GLU A 185 2.02 25.11 17.83
C GLU A 185 1.95 23.74 18.53
N GLY A 186 3.09 23.07 18.72
CA GLY A 186 3.16 21.73 19.32
C GLY A 186 2.76 20.59 18.38
N ILE A 187 2.55 20.87 17.09
CA ILE A 187 2.20 19.90 16.05
C ILE A 187 3.41 19.70 15.14
N VAL A 188 3.74 18.46 14.83
CA VAL A 188 4.71 18.14 13.77
C VAL A 188 4.07 18.42 12.42
N ARG A 189 4.68 19.33 11.65
CA ARG A 189 4.24 19.70 10.30
C ARG A 189 5.33 19.44 9.27
N ILE A 190 5.03 18.60 8.30
CA ILE A 190 5.91 18.28 7.15
C ILE A 190 5.32 18.91 5.90
N GLY A 191 6.08 19.70 5.21
CA GLY A 191 5.68 20.38 3.96
C GLY A 191 6.32 21.76 3.82
N PRO A 192 6.03 22.48 2.72
CA PRO A 192 5.03 22.21 1.69
C PRO A 192 5.34 20.98 0.83
N ILE A 193 4.36 20.10 0.64
CA ILE A 193 4.45 18.93 -0.22
C ILE A 193 3.83 19.34 -1.57
N PRO A 194 4.57 19.30 -2.69
CA PRO A 194 4.07 19.78 -3.96
C PRO A 194 2.93 18.91 -4.50
N LYS A 195 2.08 19.51 -5.31
CA LYS A 195 1.09 18.81 -6.13
C LYS A 195 1.76 17.73 -6.97
N GLY A 196 1.11 16.57 -7.12
CA GLY A 196 1.63 15.42 -7.87
C GLY A 196 2.57 14.50 -7.09
N THR A 197 2.84 14.79 -5.82
CA THR A 197 3.66 13.93 -4.96
C THR A 197 2.90 12.65 -4.61
N PRO A 198 3.52 11.46 -4.77
CA PRO A 198 2.91 10.21 -4.36
C PRO A 198 2.64 10.19 -2.84
N VAL A 199 1.37 9.99 -2.46
CA VAL A 199 0.95 10.05 -1.05
C VAL A 199 1.66 8.98 -0.23
N ASN A 200 1.75 7.75 -0.74
CA ASN A 200 2.36 6.63 -0.04
C ASN A 200 3.88 6.79 0.17
N LEU A 201 4.52 7.64 -0.61
CA LEU A 201 5.94 7.95 -0.43
C LEU A 201 6.23 8.56 0.94
N LEU A 202 5.30 9.30 1.50
CA LEU A 202 5.44 9.99 2.78
C LEU A 202 4.72 9.28 3.93
N THR A 203 3.57 8.66 3.66
CA THR A 203 2.76 7.99 4.69
C THR A 203 3.34 6.63 5.11
N ASN A 204 4.18 6.02 4.30
CA ASN A 204 4.80 4.73 4.57
C ASN A 204 6.20 4.81 5.19
N ILE A 205 6.60 5.96 5.70
CA ILE A 205 7.88 6.10 6.40
C ILE A 205 7.89 5.25 7.66
N ASP A 206 8.90 4.40 7.79
CA ASP A 206 9.15 3.62 9.00
C ASP A 206 9.95 4.45 10.01
N LEU A 207 9.26 4.97 10.99
CA LEU A 207 9.86 5.78 12.06
C LEU A 207 10.60 4.95 13.11
N GLU A 208 10.46 3.62 13.07
CA GLU A 208 11.15 2.69 13.97
C GLU A 208 12.39 2.07 13.36
N SER A 209 12.58 2.24 12.03
CA SER A 209 13.76 1.75 11.33
C SER A 209 15.02 2.54 11.66
N ASN A 210 16.06 2.41 10.86
CA ASN A 210 17.38 2.99 11.11
C ASN A 210 17.30 4.52 11.41
N LYS A 211 17.51 4.88 12.69
CA LYS A 211 17.45 6.29 13.17
C LYS A 211 18.43 7.21 12.44
N LEU A 212 19.58 6.70 12.02
CA LEU A 212 20.59 7.49 11.30
C LEU A 212 20.07 7.88 9.90
N ASP A 213 19.44 6.97 9.21
CA ASP A 213 18.89 7.25 7.87
C ASP A 213 17.69 8.19 7.96
N LEU A 214 16.87 8.05 9.03
CA LEU A 214 15.79 8.99 9.29
C LEU A 214 16.30 10.41 9.57
N ILE A 215 17.36 10.54 10.39
CA ILE A 215 17.99 11.87 10.66
C ILE A 215 18.59 12.46 9.38
N ARG A 216 19.28 11.67 8.57
CA ARG A 216 19.83 12.11 7.27
C ARG A 216 18.72 12.58 6.34
N LEU A 217 17.63 11.83 6.26
CA LEU A 217 16.46 12.22 5.48
C LEU A 217 15.88 13.55 5.95
N LEU A 218 15.69 13.74 7.27
CA LEU A 218 15.20 15.00 7.84
C LEU A 218 16.11 16.19 7.54
N LEU A 219 17.43 16.01 7.64
CA LEU A 219 18.40 17.07 7.30
C LEU A 219 18.32 17.45 5.82
N LYS A 220 18.29 16.45 4.93
CA LYS A 220 18.13 16.67 3.50
C LYS A 220 16.79 17.33 3.17
N MET A 221 15.71 16.87 3.76
CA MET A 221 14.39 17.51 3.60
C MET A 221 14.40 18.96 4.05
N LYS A 222 15.12 19.29 5.12
CA LYS A 222 15.25 20.69 5.59
C LYS A 222 15.89 21.59 4.54
N GLU A 223 16.95 21.12 3.90
CA GLU A 223 17.64 21.86 2.83
C GLU A 223 16.75 21.97 1.59
N ASP A 224 16.15 20.87 1.19
CA ASP A 224 15.31 20.77 -0.01
C ASP A 224 14.02 21.59 0.15
N LEU A 225 13.38 21.57 1.31
CA LEU A 225 12.17 22.37 1.58
C LEU A 225 12.44 23.89 1.58
N LYS A 226 13.64 24.33 1.97
CA LYS A 226 14.03 25.74 1.83
C LYS A 226 14.12 26.17 0.37
N GLN A 227 14.53 25.27 -0.52
CA GLN A 227 14.63 25.56 -1.95
C GLN A 227 13.26 25.66 -2.62
N VAL A 228 12.23 25.02 -2.05
CA VAL A 228 10.86 25.01 -2.61
C VAL A 228 9.96 26.06 -1.97
N GLU A 229 10.42 26.79 -0.98
CA GLU A 229 9.66 27.88 -0.37
C GLU A 229 9.47 29.01 -1.39
N GLY A 230 8.24 29.18 -1.87
CA GLY A 230 7.92 30.12 -2.95
C GLY A 230 8.21 29.66 -4.37
N ALA A 231 8.70 28.44 -4.56
CA ALA A 231 8.92 27.84 -5.87
C ALA A 231 7.60 27.39 -6.53
N SER A 232 7.64 27.22 -7.87
CA SER A 232 6.54 26.60 -8.60
C SER A 232 6.37 25.13 -8.24
N ASP A 233 5.18 24.56 -8.49
CA ASP A 233 4.90 23.13 -8.28
C ASP A 233 5.88 22.23 -9.07
N GLU A 234 6.31 22.65 -10.26
CA GLU A 234 7.27 21.95 -11.11
C GLU A 234 8.67 21.92 -10.51
N GLU A 235 9.13 23.04 -9.94
CA GLU A 235 10.42 23.13 -9.27
C GLU A 235 10.42 22.31 -7.97
N ALA A 236 9.36 22.42 -7.18
CA ALA A 236 9.17 21.63 -5.99
C ALA A 236 9.15 20.12 -6.28
N ALA A 237 8.49 19.69 -7.36
CA ALA A 237 8.46 18.29 -7.79
C ALA A 237 9.84 17.75 -8.16
N LYS A 238 10.71 18.58 -8.77
CA LYS A 238 12.10 18.18 -9.06
C LYS A 238 12.91 17.95 -7.79
N VAL A 239 12.76 18.81 -6.81
CA VAL A 239 13.43 18.66 -5.51
C VAL A 239 12.95 17.41 -4.80
N PHE A 240 11.66 17.18 -4.74
CA PHE A 240 11.09 15.97 -4.14
C PHE A 240 11.52 14.68 -4.86
N LYS A 241 11.75 14.73 -6.18
CA LYS A 241 12.29 13.59 -6.92
C LYS A 241 13.66 13.15 -6.36
N ASN A 242 14.49 14.07 -5.91
CA ASN A 242 15.80 13.77 -5.34
C ASN A 242 15.71 13.12 -3.95
N LEU A 243 14.56 13.22 -3.26
CA LEU A 243 14.32 12.58 -1.96
C LEU A 243 13.86 11.12 -2.10
N VAL A 244 13.38 10.69 -3.27
CA VAL A 244 12.82 9.35 -3.48
C VAL A 244 13.75 8.23 -3.03
N PRO A 245 15.05 8.20 -3.39
CA PRO A 245 15.96 7.12 -2.96
C PRO A 245 16.10 7.01 -1.44
N ASP A 246 16.08 8.15 -0.74
CA ASP A 246 16.22 8.18 0.72
C ASP A 246 14.90 7.82 1.42
N LEU A 247 13.77 8.24 0.86
CA LEU A 247 12.44 7.83 1.31
C LEU A 247 12.20 6.32 1.12
N LEU A 248 12.70 5.74 0.03
CA LEU A 248 12.63 4.30 -0.22
C LEU A 248 13.37 3.49 0.85
N LYS A 249 14.54 3.98 1.32
CA LYS A 249 15.33 3.30 2.35
C LYS A 249 14.63 3.20 3.70
N VAL A 250 13.79 4.19 4.01
CA VAL A 250 13.04 4.26 5.26
C VAL A 250 11.57 3.91 5.10
N SER A 251 11.17 3.35 3.99
CA SER A 251 9.78 2.97 3.73
C SER A 251 9.46 1.59 4.27
N LYS A 252 8.35 1.48 4.98
CA LYS A 252 7.75 0.18 5.37
C LYS A 252 7.28 -0.61 4.16
N CYS A 253 6.88 0.08 3.12
CA CYS A 253 6.35 -0.47 1.90
C CYS A 253 6.86 0.31 0.69
N PRO A 254 7.92 -0.17 0.02
CA PRO A 254 8.47 0.48 -1.16
C PRO A 254 7.58 0.37 -2.40
N ASP A 255 6.49 -0.40 -2.36
CA ASP A 255 5.51 -0.50 -3.43
C ASP A 255 4.50 0.64 -3.34
N PHE A 256 4.71 1.67 -4.15
CA PHE A 256 3.87 2.88 -4.19
C PHE A 256 2.73 2.80 -5.21
N VAL A 257 2.69 1.74 -6.02
CA VAL A 257 1.60 1.48 -6.95
C VAL A 257 0.50 0.73 -6.20
N VAL A 258 -0.63 1.36 -5.98
CA VAL A 258 -1.66 0.87 -5.06
C VAL A 258 -2.80 0.13 -5.73
N ASN A 259 -2.90 0.18 -7.04
CA ASN A 259 -4.06 -0.38 -7.75
C ASN A 259 -3.68 -1.46 -8.76
N LYS A 260 -2.83 -2.40 -8.36
CA LYS A 260 -2.44 -3.51 -9.24
C LYS A 260 -3.54 -4.56 -9.40
N GLY A 261 -4.26 -4.90 -8.33
CA GLY A 261 -5.09 -6.11 -8.27
C GLY A 261 -4.26 -7.39 -8.44
N HIS A 262 -4.88 -8.53 -8.35
CA HIS A 262 -4.25 -9.79 -8.74
C HIS A 262 -4.52 -10.09 -10.22
N TYR A 263 -3.83 -11.10 -10.75
CA TYR A 263 -3.85 -11.40 -12.17
C TYR A 263 -4.31 -12.84 -12.50
N PHE A 264 -4.77 -13.62 -11.51
CA PHE A 264 -5.31 -14.95 -11.75
C PHE A 264 -6.51 -14.91 -12.70
N GLY A 265 -6.57 -15.86 -13.62
CA GLY A 265 -7.63 -15.93 -14.63
C GLY A 265 -7.49 -14.89 -15.75
N THR A 266 -6.39 -14.14 -15.78
CA THR A 266 -6.12 -13.13 -16.79
C THR A 266 -4.97 -13.60 -17.72
N SER A 267 -4.73 -12.88 -18.81
CA SER A 267 -3.62 -13.15 -19.74
C SER A 267 -2.25 -12.65 -19.26
N PHE A 268 -2.15 -12.20 -18.02
CA PHE A 268 -0.90 -11.66 -17.46
C PHE A 268 0.18 -12.75 -17.29
N PHE A 269 -0.20 -13.91 -16.77
CA PHE A 269 0.71 -15.03 -16.61
C PHE A 269 0.79 -15.84 -17.91
N LYS A 270 2.00 -16.01 -18.42
CA LYS A 270 2.21 -16.72 -19.69
C LYS A 270 2.08 -18.24 -19.57
N ASP A 271 2.31 -18.76 -18.38
CA ASP A 271 2.33 -20.19 -18.09
C ASP A 271 0.96 -20.73 -17.64
N GLU A 272 -0.03 -19.85 -17.49
CA GLU A 272 -1.39 -20.20 -17.09
C GLU A 272 -2.38 -19.79 -18.18
N PRO A 273 -3.29 -20.68 -18.61
CA PRO A 273 -4.31 -20.29 -19.57
C PRO A 273 -5.27 -19.29 -18.93
N PRO A 274 -5.58 -18.16 -19.59
CA PRO A 274 -6.57 -17.21 -19.09
C PRO A 274 -7.97 -17.83 -19.16
N LEU A 275 -8.85 -17.39 -18.28
CA LEU A 275 -10.28 -17.65 -18.41
C LEU A 275 -10.81 -16.98 -19.68
N GLY A 276 -11.67 -17.66 -20.41
CA GLY A 276 -12.44 -17.06 -21.50
C GLY A 276 -13.44 -16.02 -20.96
N ASP A 277 -13.91 -15.12 -21.82
CA ASP A 277 -14.86 -14.09 -21.38
C ASP A 277 -16.18 -14.70 -20.89
N ASP A 278 -16.66 -15.76 -21.51
CA ASP A 278 -17.88 -16.48 -21.05
C ASP A 278 -17.67 -17.10 -19.66
N ASP A 279 -16.49 -17.66 -19.38
CA ASP A 279 -16.14 -18.22 -18.09
C ASP A 279 -16.04 -17.11 -17.01
N LYS A 280 -15.47 -15.95 -17.36
CA LYS A 280 -15.43 -14.80 -16.45
C LYS A 280 -16.80 -14.30 -16.11
N TRP A 281 -17.70 -14.19 -17.08
CA TRP A 281 -19.07 -13.78 -16.83
C TRP A 281 -19.83 -14.83 -16.00
N ALA A 282 -19.65 -16.12 -16.29
CA ALA A 282 -20.23 -17.18 -15.47
C ALA A 282 -19.73 -17.14 -14.01
N LEU A 283 -18.44 -16.87 -13.82
CA LEU A 283 -17.85 -16.69 -12.49
C LEU A 283 -18.45 -15.50 -11.75
N ILE A 284 -18.67 -14.37 -12.42
CA ILE A 284 -19.30 -13.19 -11.82
C ILE A 284 -20.70 -13.53 -11.33
N GLU A 285 -21.52 -14.17 -12.16
CA GLU A 285 -22.87 -14.56 -11.76
C GLU A 285 -22.87 -15.59 -10.61
N TYR A 286 -21.92 -16.53 -10.64
CA TYR A 286 -21.73 -17.47 -9.54
C TYR A 286 -21.37 -16.78 -8.22
N LEU A 287 -20.46 -15.80 -8.24
CA LEU A 287 -20.06 -15.06 -7.05
C LEU A 287 -21.15 -14.19 -6.43
N LYS A 288 -22.20 -13.86 -7.18
CA LYS A 288 -23.39 -13.16 -6.68
C LYS A 288 -24.31 -14.05 -5.84
N THR A 289 -24.10 -15.35 -5.86
CA THR A 289 -24.98 -16.32 -5.18
C THR A 289 -24.58 -16.61 -3.72
N PHE A 290 -23.47 -16.06 -3.23
CA PHE A 290 -22.97 -16.28 -1.87
C PHE A 290 -23.28 -15.18 -0.88
#